data_38e83837c916fe189b8addb2ee362357
#
_entry.id   38e83837c916fe189b8addb2ee362357
#
_cell.length_a   1.000
_cell.length_b   1.000
_cell.length_c   1.000
_cell.angle_alpha   90.00
_cell.angle_beta   90.00
_cell.angle_gamma   90.00
#
_symmetry.space_group_name_H-M   'P 1'
#
loop_
_entity.id
_entity.type
_entity.pdbx_description
1 polymer ?
#
loop_
_entity_poly.entity_id
_entity_poly.type
_entity_poly.pdbx_seq_one_letter_code
_entity_poly.pdbx_strand_id
1 'polypeptide(L)'
;MSKKGIPQEWLKLIACVTMLLDHTAAAISLDRDLYAAMGPGIYILLRAIGRIAFPIFCFLLVEGAHYTKSPGKYALRLAVGAVLSEIPFDLALFGQLTWRYQSVMLTLLLGFGLLCVMKKCANLFLKGLASLPFIFLGDLLMTDYGGYGVLLIAMLGFFRDLPMGKLMQCVSICLVCALIPSMHIRLGGISFSLELIGCLSIFPILLYFGHKQTKNKAVQWAFYLFYPAHLLVLALIV
;
A
#
# COMPACT_ATOMS: atom_id res chain seq x y z
N MET A 1 20.68 -18.92 -18.28
CA MET A 1 19.36 -18.46 -18.74
C MET A 1 18.95 -17.24 -17.94
N SER A 2 18.84 -16.06 -18.57
CA SER A 2 18.36 -14.84 -17.91
C SER A 2 16.89 -15.08 -17.49
N LYS A 3 16.60 -15.06 -16.20
CA LYS A 3 15.21 -15.14 -15.71
C LYS A 3 14.47 -13.90 -16.20
N LYS A 4 13.63 -14.07 -17.21
CA LYS A 4 12.76 -13.01 -17.73
C LYS A 4 11.67 -12.75 -16.71
N GLY A 5 11.71 -11.62 -16.02
CA GLY A 5 10.67 -11.15 -15.12
C GLY A 5 10.52 -9.64 -15.23
N ILE A 6 9.44 -9.08 -14.65
CA ILE A 6 9.21 -7.65 -14.71
C ILE A 6 10.15 -6.91 -13.73
N PRO A 7 10.72 -5.78 -14.14
CA PRO A 7 11.54 -4.94 -13.26
C PRO A 7 10.67 -4.23 -12.20
N GLN A 8 11.32 -3.73 -11.14
CA GLN A 8 10.65 -3.05 -10.03
C GLN A 8 9.85 -1.82 -10.47
N GLU A 9 10.29 -1.13 -11.50
CA GLU A 9 9.64 0.06 -12.04
C GLU A 9 8.23 -0.25 -12.57
N TRP A 10 8.03 -1.42 -13.19
CA TRP A 10 6.72 -1.84 -13.65
C TRP A 10 5.76 -2.12 -12.49
N LEU A 11 6.24 -2.76 -11.41
CA LEU A 11 5.43 -2.93 -10.19
C LEU A 11 5.02 -1.58 -9.60
N LYS A 12 5.96 -0.63 -9.51
CA LYS A 12 5.67 0.72 -9.04
C LYS A 12 4.66 1.43 -9.94
N LEU A 13 4.82 1.30 -11.26
CA LEU A 13 3.89 1.91 -12.21
C LEU A 13 2.48 1.34 -12.07
N ILE A 14 2.34 0.01 -12.00
CA ILE A 14 1.04 -0.66 -11.76
C ILE A 14 0.42 -0.13 -10.47
N ALA A 15 1.17 -0.09 -9.36
CA ALA A 15 0.67 0.39 -8.09
C ALA A 15 0.26 1.89 -8.15
N CYS A 16 1.06 2.74 -8.80
CA CYS A 16 0.73 4.16 -8.94
C CYS A 16 -0.51 4.38 -9.81
N VAL A 17 -0.66 3.65 -10.92
CA VAL A 17 -1.83 3.78 -11.81
C VAL A 17 -3.10 3.30 -11.11
N THR A 18 -3.06 2.13 -10.48
CA THR A 18 -4.23 1.59 -9.76
C THR A 18 -4.61 2.47 -8.56
N MET A 19 -3.64 3.03 -7.84
CA MET A 19 -3.88 3.99 -6.76
C MET A 19 -4.48 5.30 -7.27
N LEU A 20 -4.01 5.82 -8.41
CA LEU A 20 -4.57 7.03 -9.02
C LEU A 20 -6.05 6.84 -9.37
N LEU A 21 -6.42 5.68 -9.95
CA LEU A 21 -7.81 5.36 -10.27
C LEU A 21 -8.69 5.32 -9.02
N ASP A 22 -8.19 4.72 -7.93
CA ASP A 22 -8.87 4.67 -6.64
C ASP A 22 -9.14 6.05 -6.06
N HIS A 23 -8.09 6.87 -5.95
CA HIS A 23 -8.17 8.20 -5.38
C HIS A 23 -9.01 9.15 -6.25
N THR A 24 -8.95 9.00 -7.57
CA THR A 24 -9.82 9.74 -8.49
C THR A 24 -11.29 9.42 -8.21
N ALA A 25 -11.65 8.14 -8.07
CA ALA A 25 -13.02 7.77 -7.74
C ALA A 25 -13.44 8.30 -6.36
N ALA A 26 -12.55 8.22 -5.36
CA ALA A 26 -12.81 8.72 -4.02
C ALA A 26 -13.01 10.25 -4.01
N ALA A 27 -12.15 11.01 -4.69
CA ALA A 27 -12.25 12.45 -4.79
C ALA A 27 -13.54 12.87 -5.51
N ILE A 28 -13.84 12.30 -6.68
CA ILE A 28 -15.08 12.58 -7.44
C ILE A 28 -16.33 12.30 -6.59
N SER A 29 -16.29 11.34 -5.66
CA SER A 29 -17.44 11.03 -4.81
C SER A 29 -17.78 12.13 -3.79
N LEU A 30 -16.93 13.12 -3.60
CA LEU A 30 -17.21 14.30 -2.76
C LEU A 30 -18.15 15.30 -3.47
N ASP A 31 -18.11 15.36 -4.79
CA ASP A 31 -19.01 16.18 -5.61
C ASP A 31 -20.20 15.35 -6.11
N ARG A 32 -21.42 15.80 -5.81
CA ARG A 32 -22.66 15.08 -6.14
C ARG A 32 -22.89 14.94 -7.63
N ASP A 33 -22.60 16.00 -8.38
CA ASP A 33 -22.89 16.04 -9.82
C ASP A 33 -21.87 15.18 -10.58
N LEU A 34 -20.59 15.28 -10.22
CA LEU A 34 -19.54 14.42 -10.77
C LEU A 34 -19.77 12.96 -10.42
N TYR A 35 -20.16 12.64 -9.18
CA TYR A 35 -20.49 11.28 -8.78
C TYR A 35 -21.70 10.73 -9.54
N ALA A 36 -22.75 11.53 -9.72
CA ALA A 36 -23.94 11.13 -10.48
C ALA A 36 -23.60 10.88 -11.97
N ALA A 37 -22.73 11.71 -12.55
CA ALA A 37 -22.24 11.54 -13.92
C ALA A 37 -21.38 10.28 -14.09
N MET A 38 -20.52 9.99 -13.12
CA MET A 38 -19.69 8.77 -13.10
C MET A 38 -20.53 7.50 -12.93
N GLY A 39 -21.51 7.56 -12.06
CA GLY A 39 -22.38 6.44 -11.69
C GLY A 39 -21.73 5.42 -10.74
N PRO A 40 -22.54 4.69 -9.95
CA PRO A 40 -22.06 3.81 -8.88
C PRO A 40 -21.28 2.62 -9.42
N GLY A 41 -21.56 2.14 -10.63
CA GLY A 41 -20.84 1.00 -11.23
C GLY A 41 -19.39 1.34 -11.54
N ILE A 42 -19.13 2.51 -12.15
CA ILE A 42 -17.77 2.97 -12.47
C ILE A 42 -17.03 3.30 -11.16
N TYR A 43 -17.70 3.95 -10.20
CA TYR A 43 -17.13 4.20 -8.88
C TYR A 43 -16.60 2.90 -8.25
N ILE A 44 -17.44 1.88 -8.13
CA ILE A 44 -17.07 0.59 -7.54
C ILE A 44 -15.92 -0.07 -8.32
N LEU A 45 -15.95 -0.02 -9.65
CA LEU A 45 -14.91 -0.59 -10.51
C LEU A 45 -13.55 0.07 -10.25
N LEU A 46 -13.49 1.39 -10.22
CA LEU A 46 -12.24 2.13 -9.97
C LEU A 46 -11.71 1.89 -8.56
N ARG A 47 -12.59 1.89 -7.56
CA ARG A 47 -12.24 1.53 -6.17
C ARG A 47 -11.72 0.09 -6.07
N ALA A 48 -12.32 -0.86 -6.79
CA ALA A 48 -11.88 -2.25 -6.85
C ALA A 48 -10.48 -2.39 -7.45
N ILE A 49 -10.22 -1.76 -8.60
CA ILE A 49 -8.89 -1.76 -9.23
C ILE A 49 -7.85 -1.17 -8.29
N GLY A 50 -8.21 -0.13 -7.54
CA GLY A 50 -7.34 0.52 -6.58
C GLY A 50 -6.82 -0.39 -5.48
N ARG A 51 -7.59 -1.40 -5.05
CA ARG A 51 -7.18 -2.35 -4.00
C ARG A 51 -5.91 -3.13 -4.36
N ILE A 52 -5.55 -3.21 -5.62
CA ILE A 52 -4.31 -3.86 -6.10
C ILE A 52 -3.06 -3.09 -5.66
N ALA A 53 -3.15 -1.77 -5.49
CA ALA A 53 -2.02 -0.90 -5.20
C ALA A 53 -1.33 -1.23 -3.87
N PHE A 54 -2.11 -1.32 -2.80
CA PHE A 54 -1.57 -1.42 -1.44
C PHE A 54 -0.72 -2.66 -1.20
N PRO A 55 -1.14 -3.90 -1.55
CA PRO A 55 -0.28 -5.08 -1.39
C PRO A 55 1.02 -4.99 -2.20
N ILE A 56 1.00 -4.34 -3.39
CA ILE A 56 2.21 -4.12 -4.18
C ILE A 56 3.16 -3.16 -3.46
N PHE A 57 2.65 -2.06 -2.88
CA PHE A 57 3.49 -1.14 -2.10
C PHE A 57 4.06 -1.80 -0.85
N CYS A 58 3.29 -2.63 -0.14
CA CYS A 58 3.78 -3.41 0.99
C CYS A 58 4.91 -4.36 0.57
N PHE A 59 4.73 -5.08 -0.54
CA PHE A 59 5.76 -5.97 -1.09
C PHE A 59 7.03 -5.19 -1.48
N LEU A 60 6.89 -4.07 -2.18
CA LEU A 60 8.01 -3.20 -2.58
C LEU A 60 8.72 -2.60 -1.37
N LEU A 61 8.00 -2.28 -0.29
CA LEU A 61 8.58 -1.82 0.96
C LEU A 61 9.48 -2.88 1.60
N VAL A 62 9.00 -4.13 1.65
CA VAL A 62 9.77 -5.28 2.19
C VAL A 62 11.03 -5.50 1.37
N GLU A 63 10.92 -5.50 0.04
CA GLU A 63 12.10 -5.60 -0.85
C GLU A 63 13.06 -4.42 -0.65
N GLY A 64 12.53 -3.20 -0.58
CA GLY A 64 13.32 -2.00 -0.31
C GLY A 64 14.03 -2.04 1.04
N ALA A 65 13.33 -2.49 2.09
CA ALA A 65 13.92 -2.65 3.43
C ALA A 65 15.02 -3.72 3.46
N HIS A 66 14.89 -4.78 2.67
CA HIS A 66 15.90 -5.83 2.59
C HIS A 66 17.19 -5.34 1.94
N TYR A 67 17.09 -4.61 0.82
CA TYR A 67 18.26 -4.20 0.03
C TYR A 67 18.85 -2.84 0.43
N THR A 68 18.18 -2.07 1.30
CA THR A 68 18.69 -0.74 1.66
C THR A 68 19.98 -0.80 2.46
N LYS A 69 20.97 0.00 2.05
CA LYS A 69 22.23 0.22 2.77
C LYS A 69 22.12 1.35 3.80
N SER A 70 21.05 2.16 3.75
CA SER A 70 20.87 3.33 4.61
C SER A 70 19.43 3.39 5.13
N PRO A 71 19.06 2.57 6.16
CA PRO A 71 17.70 2.53 6.69
C PRO A 71 17.19 3.90 7.16
N GLY A 72 18.05 4.70 7.84
CA GLY A 72 17.68 6.03 8.30
C GLY A 72 17.29 6.99 7.17
N LYS A 73 18.02 6.99 6.04
CA LYS A 73 17.66 7.79 4.87
C LYS A 73 16.37 7.31 4.21
N TYR A 74 16.08 6.00 4.28
CA TYR A 74 14.84 5.44 3.75
C TYR A 74 13.66 5.83 4.65
N ALA A 75 13.78 5.67 5.96
CA ALA A 75 12.79 6.12 6.93
C ALA A 75 12.50 7.63 6.80
N LEU A 76 13.54 8.46 6.67
CA LEU A 76 13.37 9.91 6.49
C LEU A 76 12.56 10.24 5.23
N ARG A 77 12.80 9.57 4.11
CA ARG A 77 12.02 9.79 2.88
C ARG A 77 10.55 9.42 3.06
N LEU A 78 10.25 8.30 3.76
CA LEU A 78 8.88 7.92 4.08
C LEU A 78 8.23 8.92 5.03
N ALA A 79 8.95 9.38 6.05
CA ALA A 79 8.45 10.38 7.01
C ALA A 79 8.15 11.73 6.34
N VAL A 80 9.06 12.21 5.50
CA VAL A 80 8.83 13.44 4.70
C VAL A 80 7.64 13.25 3.77
N GLY A 81 7.54 12.09 3.10
CA GLY A 81 6.40 11.75 2.27
C GLY A 81 5.09 11.74 3.06
N ALA A 82 5.07 11.16 4.26
CA ALA A 82 3.90 11.15 5.13
C ALA A 82 3.44 12.58 5.47
N VAL A 83 4.36 13.41 5.96
CA VAL A 83 4.04 14.81 6.34
C VAL A 83 3.54 15.63 5.14
N LEU A 84 4.21 15.52 3.99
CA LEU A 84 3.83 16.28 2.78
C LEU A 84 2.50 15.81 2.18
N SER A 85 2.10 14.57 2.44
CA SER A 85 0.89 13.99 1.86
C SER A 85 -0.35 14.23 2.70
N GLU A 86 -0.21 14.59 3.97
CA GLU A 86 -1.33 14.62 4.92
C GLU A 86 -2.40 15.65 4.52
N ILE A 87 -1.97 16.88 4.27
CA ILE A 87 -2.90 17.94 3.82
C ILE A 87 -3.55 17.62 2.47
N PRO A 88 -2.79 17.25 1.40
CA PRO A 88 -3.40 16.81 0.14
C PRO A 88 -4.33 15.61 0.29
N PHE A 89 -4.01 14.67 1.17
CA PHE A 89 -4.83 13.48 1.44
C PHE A 89 -6.18 13.86 2.04
N ASP A 90 -6.17 14.69 3.08
CA ASP A 90 -7.39 15.16 3.73
C ASP A 90 -8.30 15.92 2.76
N LEU A 91 -7.73 16.86 2.01
CA LEU A 91 -8.49 17.67 1.06
C LEU A 91 -9.05 16.85 -0.09
N ALA A 92 -8.25 15.92 -0.65
CA ALA A 92 -8.68 15.11 -1.79
C ALA A 92 -9.72 14.05 -1.44
N LEU A 93 -9.69 13.49 -0.23
CA LEU A 93 -10.54 12.34 0.13
C LEU A 93 -11.65 12.68 1.11
N PHE A 94 -11.56 13.79 1.83
CA PHE A 94 -12.57 14.22 2.81
C PHE A 94 -13.10 15.63 2.57
N GLY A 95 -12.52 16.41 1.65
CA GLY A 95 -12.91 17.79 1.36
C GLY A 95 -12.61 18.77 2.50
N GLN A 96 -11.95 18.33 3.57
CA GLN A 96 -11.64 19.14 4.75
C GLN A 96 -10.45 18.55 5.51
N LEU A 97 -9.73 19.38 6.25
CA LEU A 97 -8.68 18.89 7.14
C LEU A 97 -9.27 18.06 8.27
N THR A 98 -8.77 16.87 8.46
CA THR A 98 -9.23 15.93 9.50
C THR A 98 -8.07 15.17 10.14
N TRP A 99 -8.15 14.95 11.45
CA TRP A 99 -7.19 14.12 12.19
C TRP A 99 -7.67 12.68 12.34
N ARG A 100 -8.79 12.32 11.69
CA ARG A 100 -9.45 11.02 11.88
C ARG A 100 -8.79 9.89 11.10
N TYR A 101 -8.15 10.22 9.99
CA TYR A 101 -7.45 9.23 9.15
C TYR A 101 -6.14 9.82 8.69
N GLN A 102 -5.09 9.01 8.78
CA GLN A 102 -3.76 9.38 8.31
C GLN A 102 -3.44 8.65 7.01
N SER A 103 -2.65 9.27 6.16
CA SER A 103 -2.31 8.71 4.85
C SER A 103 -1.58 7.36 4.92
N VAL A 104 -1.69 6.56 3.86
CA VAL A 104 -1.00 5.27 3.72
C VAL A 104 0.52 5.36 3.90
N MET A 105 1.11 6.54 3.68
CA MET A 105 2.54 6.76 3.88
C MET A 105 2.96 6.55 5.34
N LEU A 106 2.07 6.87 6.30
CA LEU A 106 2.31 6.60 7.72
C LEU A 106 2.25 5.10 8.02
N THR A 107 1.30 4.36 7.42
CA THR A 107 1.27 2.88 7.50
C THR A 107 2.58 2.26 7.00
N LEU A 108 3.08 2.74 5.85
CA LEU A 108 4.35 2.27 5.28
C LEU A 108 5.55 2.64 6.17
N LEU A 109 5.54 3.82 6.80
CA LEU A 109 6.59 4.23 7.74
C LEU A 109 6.62 3.33 8.98
N LEU A 110 5.46 3.05 9.59
CA LEU A 110 5.33 2.12 10.71
C LEU A 110 5.81 0.72 10.33
N GLY A 111 5.35 0.22 9.18
CA GLY A 111 5.78 -1.06 8.64
C GLY A 111 7.29 -1.13 8.39
N PHE A 112 7.89 -0.06 7.87
CA PHE A 112 9.35 0.02 7.69
C PHE A 112 10.09 -0.01 9.02
N GLY A 113 9.62 0.74 10.03
CA GLY A 113 10.15 0.71 11.40
C GLY A 113 10.10 -0.71 11.97
N LEU A 114 8.96 -1.39 11.83
CA LEU A 114 8.81 -2.79 12.23
C LEU A 114 9.82 -3.70 11.53
N LEU A 115 9.99 -3.60 10.21
CA LEU A 115 10.97 -4.40 9.46
C LEU A 115 12.40 -4.18 9.97
N CYS A 116 12.74 -2.95 10.36
CA CYS A 116 14.05 -2.64 10.97
C CYS A 116 14.24 -3.31 12.34
N VAL A 117 13.17 -3.37 13.15
CA VAL A 117 13.19 -4.08 14.43
C VAL A 117 13.27 -5.59 14.22
N MET A 118 12.45 -6.16 13.32
CA MET A 118 12.45 -7.59 13.00
C MET A 118 13.81 -8.11 12.53
N LYS A 119 14.61 -7.28 11.85
CA LYS A 119 15.99 -7.64 11.45
C LYS A 119 16.92 -7.86 12.64
N LYS A 120 16.62 -7.26 13.79
CA LYS A 120 17.43 -7.43 15.03
C LYS A 120 16.94 -8.58 15.89
N CYS A 121 15.75 -9.12 15.64
CA CYS A 121 15.17 -10.22 16.40
C CYS A 121 15.82 -11.56 16.02
N ALA A 122 16.26 -12.33 17.03
CA ALA A 122 17.00 -13.56 16.86
C ALA A 122 16.15 -14.72 16.29
N ASN A 123 14.86 -14.75 16.58
CA ASN A 123 13.97 -15.85 16.20
C ASN A 123 12.57 -15.37 15.79
N LEU A 124 11.79 -16.29 15.24
CA LEU A 124 10.45 -16.03 14.74
C LEU A 124 9.48 -15.53 15.82
N PHE A 125 9.57 -16.09 17.03
CA PHE A 125 8.71 -15.70 18.14
C PHE A 125 8.92 -14.22 18.51
N LEU A 126 10.18 -13.79 18.63
CA LEU A 126 10.51 -12.39 18.93
C LEU A 126 10.07 -11.45 17.80
N LYS A 127 10.15 -11.87 16.53
CA LYS A 127 9.61 -11.06 15.40
C LYS A 127 8.11 -10.89 15.52
N GLY A 128 7.39 -11.97 15.85
CA GLY A 128 5.94 -11.91 16.09
C GLY A 128 5.59 -11.00 17.26
N LEU A 129 6.26 -11.15 18.39
CA LEU A 129 6.05 -10.30 19.57
C LEU A 129 6.35 -8.82 19.27
N ALA A 130 7.42 -8.53 18.53
CA ALA A 130 7.79 -7.18 18.13
C ALA A 130 6.79 -6.55 17.15
N SER A 131 5.99 -7.33 16.42
CA SER A 131 4.99 -6.80 15.50
C SER A 131 3.74 -6.26 16.21
N LEU A 132 3.39 -6.78 17.39
CA LEU A 132 2.18 -6.41 18.10
C LEU A 132 2.06 -4.91 18.41
N PRO A 133 3.08 -4.22 18.98
CA PRO A 133 2.98 -2.79 19.25
C PRO A 133 2.87 -1.95 17.99
N PHE A 134 3.47 -2.36 16.86
CA PHE A 134 3.36 -1.64 15.60
C PHE A 134 1.97 -1.81 14.95
N ILE A 135 1.38 -3.01 15.05
CA ILE A 135 0.01 -3.27 14.61
C ILE A 135 -0.96 -2.42 15.42
N PHE A 136 -0.82 -2.43 16.75
CA PHE A 136 -1.63 -1.59 17.63
C PHE A 136 -1.46 -0.09 17.34
N LEU A 137 -0.23 0.38 17.07
CA LEU A 137 0.01 1.77 16.67
C LEU A 137 -0.65 2.12 15.33
N GLY A 138 -0.72 1.19 14.38
CA GLY A 138 -1.43 1.39 13.12
C GLY A 138 -2.90 1.74 13.34
N ASP A 139 -3.58 1.02 14.24
CA ASP A 139 -4.99 1.27 14.58
C ASP A 139 -5.12 2.52 15.47
N LEU A 140 -4.26 2.69 16.48
CA LEU A 140 -4.29 3.83 17.39
C LEU A 140 -4.12 5.17 16.67
N LEU A 141 -3.22 5.22 15.68
CA LEU A 141 -2.98 6.40 14.86
C LEU A 141 -3.97 6.55 13.71
N MET A 142 -4.94 5.64 13.60
CA MET A 142 -5.95 5.64 12.53
C MET A 142 -5.33 5.76 11.14
N THR A 143 -4.23 5.03 10.90
CA THR A 143 -3.58 5.06 9.60
C THR A 143 -4.45 4.37 8.55
N ASP A 144 -4.31 4.76 7.29
CA ASP A 144 -4.96 4.06 6.19
C ASP A 144 -4.54 2.58 6.19
N TYR A 145 -5.50 1.66 6.10
CA TYR A 145 -5.36 0.22 6.38
C TYR A 145 -5.06 -0.17 7.84
N GLY A 146 -4.86 0.78 8.78
CA GLY A 146 -4.70 0.51 10.21
C GLY A 146 -3.67 -0.56 10.54
N GLY A 147 -3.94 -1.34 11.58
CA GLY A 147 -3.13 -2.48 11.99
C GLY A 147 -3.07 -3.60 10.96
N TYR A 148 -4.10 -3.76 10.11
CA TYR A 148 -4.09 -4.75 9.01
C TYR A 148 -2.99 -4.46 7.99
N GLY A 149 -2.77 -3.18 7.66
CA GLY A 149 -1.69 -2.78 6.77
C GLY A 149 -0.31 -3.12 7.34
N VAL A 150 -0.10 -2.82 8.61
CA VAL A 150 1.14 -3.17 9.33
C VAL A 150 1.29 -4.69 9.43
N LEU A 151 0.21 -5.43 9.69
CA LEU A 151 0.20 -6.90 9.72
C LEU A 151 0.61 -7.48 8.37
N LEU A 152 0.10 -6.96 7.25
CA LEU A 152 0.50 -7.41 5.93
C LEU A 152 2.01 -7.22 5.71
N ILE A 153 2.55 -6.05 6.05
CA ILE A 153 3.99 -5.77 5.93
C ILE A 153 4.80 -6.73 6.81
N ALA A 154 4.34 -6.99 8.05
CA ALA A 154 4.96 -7.93 8.96
C ALA A 154 5.04 -9.34 8.37
N MET A 155 3.91 -9.85 7.86
CA MET A 155 3.82 -11.19 7.26
C MET A 155 4.69 -11.31 6.01
N LEU A 156 4.63 -10.32 5.11
CA LEU A 156 5.47 -10.29 3.90
C LEU A 156 6.97 -10.28 4.25
N GLY A 157 7.36 -9.50 5.27
CA GLY A 157 8.75 -9.46 5.75
C GLY A 157 9.17 -10.74 6.46
N PHE A 158 8.27 -11.35 7.21
CA PHE A 158 8.49 -12.58 7.95
C PHE A 158 8.77 -13.76 7.03
N PHE A 159 7.97 -13.91 5.97
CA PHE A 159 8.07 -15.04 5.05
C PHE A 159 9.11 -14.85 3.94
N ARG A 160 9.64 -13.65 3.76
CA ARG A 160 10.50 -13.31 2.61
C ARG A 160 11.67 -14.27 2.41
N ASP A 161 12.38 -14.59 3.48
CA ASP A 161 13.63 -15.36 3.44
C ASP A 161 13.43 -16.85 3.77
N LEU A 162 12.18 -17.30 3.91
CA LEU A 162 11.86 -18.70 4.19
C LEU A 162 11.79 -19.55 2.92
N PRO A 163 12.01 -20.86 3.01
CA PRO A 163 11.65 -21.80 1.96
C PRO A 163 10.18 -21.62 1.60
N MET A 164 9.86 -21.58 0.29
CA MET A 164 8.51 -21.27 -0.20
C MET A 164 7.99 -19.85 0.17
N GLY A 165 8.88 -18.93 0.56
CA GLY A 165 8.51 -17.60 1.05
C GLY A 165 7.57 -16.84 0.11
N LYS A 166 7.75 -16.92 -1.22
CA LYS A 166 6.82 -16.31 -2.19
C LYS A 166 5.40 -16.86 -2.08
N LEU A 167 5.22 -18.17 -1.91
CA LEU A 167 3.91 -18.76 -1.72
C LEU A 167 3.27 -18.26 -0.42
N MET A 168 4.04 -18.24 0.68
CA MET A 168 3.58 -17.73 1.96
C MET A 168 3.21 -16.24 1.90
N GLN A 169 3.95 -15.44 1.14
CA GLN A 169 3.60 -14.03 0.89
C GLN A 169 2.28 -13.91 0.12
N CYS A 170 2.03 -14.75 -0.89
CA CYS A 170 0.75 -14.76 -1.60
C CYS A 170 -0.40 -15.13 -0.66
N VAL A 171 -0.24 -16.16 0.15
CA VAL A 171 -1.23 -16.55 1.17
C VAL A 171 -1.49 -15.42 2.16
N SER A 172 -0.43 -14.70 2.59
CA SER A 172 -0.56 -13.54 3.48
C SER A 172 -1.39 -12.42 2.87
N ILE A 173 -1.20 -12.13 1.58
CA ILE A 173 -2.00 -11.14 0.86
C ILE A 173 -3.47 -11.56 0.87
N CYS A 174 -3.79 -12.79 0.49
CA CYS A 174 -5.17 -13.28 0.48
C CYS A 174 -5.80 -13.23 1.87
N LEU A 175 -5.08 -13.68 2.89
CA LEU A 175 -5.58 -13.70 4.27
C LEU A 175 -5.88 -12.29 4.78
N VAL A 176 -4.93 -11.37 4.63
CA VAL A 176 -5.11 -10.00 5.14
C VAL A 176 -6.18 -9.25 4.36
N CYS A 177 -6.22 -9.38 3.02
CA CYS A 177 -7.30 -8.79 2.22
C CYS A 177 -8.68 -9.32 2.61
N ALA A 178 -8.80 -10.58 3.05
CA ALA A 178 -10.06 -11.11 3.55
C ALA A 178 -10.45 -10.59 4.94
N LEU A 179 -9.47 -10.18 5.76
CA LEU A 179 -9.68 -9.68 7.12
C LEU A 179 -9.95 -8.18 7.19
N ILE A 180 -9.50 -7.39 6.19
CA ILE A 180 -9.70 -5.94 6.19
C ILE A 180 -11.20 -5.61 6.08
N PRO A 181 -11.78 -4.87 7.03
CA PRO A 181 -13.16 -4.39 6.93
C PRO A 181 -13.30 -3.41 5.75
N SER A 182 -14.21 -3.69 4.84
CA SER A 182 -14.42 -2.83 3.66
C SER A 182 -15.84 -2.89 3.14
N MET A 183 -16.10 -2.09 2.10
CA MET A 183 -17.35 -2.15 1.34
C MET A 183 -17.56 -3.57 0.79
N HIS A 184 -18.79 -4.08 0.93
CA HIS A 184 -19.18 -5.37 0.36
C HIS A 184 -19.96 -5.16 -0.93
N ILE A 185 -19.60 -5.94 -1.94
CA ILE A 185 -20.32 -6.00 -3.21
C ILE A 185 -21.16 -7.27 -3.22
N ARG A 186 -22.40 -7.16 -3.69
CA ARG A 186 -23.29 -8.31 -3.91
C ARG A 186 -23.37 -8.63 -5.39
N LEU A 187 -22.99 -9.83 -5.76
CA LEU A 187 -23.14 -10.38 -7.12
C LEU A 187 -23.83 -11.74 -7.03
N GLY A 188 -25.00 -11.88 -7.68
CA GLY A 188 -25.72 -13.16 -7.72
C GLY A 188 -26.06 -13.77 -6.36
N GLY A 189 -26.34 -12.93 -5.34
CA GLY A 189 -26.64 -13.39 -3.98
C GLY A 189 -25.43 -13.63 -3.07
N ILE A 190 -24.22 -13.57 -3.59
CA ILE A 190 -22.97 -13.70 -2.81
C ILE A 190 -22.45 -12.31 -2.48
N SER A 191 -22.12 -12.10 -1.19
CA SER A 191 -21.50 -10.87 -0.71
C SER A 191 -20.01 -11.10 -0.45
N PHE A 192 -19.14 -10.28 -1.05
CA PHE A 192 -17.70 -10.35 -0.82
C PHE A 192 -17.11 -8.95 -0.58
N SER A 193 -16.03 -8.92 0.19
CA SER A 193 -15.28 -7.69 0.50
C SER A 193 -14.57 -7.17 -0.75
N LEU A 194 -14.64 -5.86 -0.98
CA LEU A 194 -13.92 -5.20 -2.08
C LEU A 194 -12.41 -5.39 -1.98
N GLU A 195 -11.88 -5.50 -0.76
CA GLU A 195 -10.44 -5.71 -0.51
C GLU A 195 -9.92 -7.04 -1.08
N LEU A 196 -10.78 -8.04 -1.27
CA LEU A 196 -10.38 -9.31 -1.91
C LEU A 196 -9.83 -9.12 -3.33
N ILE A 197 -10.22 -8.04 -4.02
CA ILE A 197 -9.62 -7.69 -5.32
C ILE A 197 -8.12 -7.40 -5.20
N GLY A 198 -7.65 -6.98 -4.03
CA GLY A 198 -6.23 -6.84 -3.72
C GLY A 198 -5.41 -8.12 -3.96
N CYS A 199 -6.03 -9.30 -3.91
CA CYS A 199 -5.39 -10.57 -4.24
C CYS A 199 -4.86 -10.61 -5.69
N LEU A 200 -5.43 -9.82 -6.61
CA LEU A 200 -4.93 -9.71 -7.98
C LEU A 200 -3.50 -9.14 -8.06
N SER A 201 -3.05 -8.46 -7.02
CA SER A 201 -1.65 -8.01 -6.88
C SER A 201 -0.64 -9.16 -6.91
N ILE A 202 -1.07 -10.38 -6.58
CA ILE A 202 -0.24 -11.58 -6.60
C ILE A 202 0.33 -11.84 -8.00
N PHE A 203 -0.44 -11.60 -9.06
CA PHE A 203 0.02 -11.83 -10.44
C PHE A 203 1.28 -11.01 -10.79
N PRO A 204 1.29 -9.68 -10.68
CA PRO A 204 2.50 -8.91 -10.95
C PRO A 204 3.62 -9.20 -9.94
N ILE A 205 3.32 -9.50 -8.67
CA ILE A 205 4.32 -9.87 -7.66
C ILE A 205 5.00 -11.19 -8.02
N LEU A 206 4.28 -12.19 -8.51
CA LEU A 206 4.87 -13.46 -8.94
C LEU A 206 5.75 -13.31 -10.18
N LEU A 207 5.43 -12.35 -11.05
CA LEU A 207 6.25 -12.03 -12.23
C LEU A 207 7.51 -11.22 -11.88
N TYR A 208 7.63 -10.71 -10.65
CA TYR A 208 8.81 -9.99 -10.21
C TYR A 208 9.95 -10.94 -9.84
N PHE A 209 11.10 -10.78 -10.47
CA PHE A 209 12.28 -11.61 -10.26
C PHE A 209 13.46 -10.86 -9.64
N GLY A 210 13.20 -10.00 -8.68
CA GLY A 210 14.24 -9.49 -7.78
C GLY A 210 15.39 -8.70 -8.44
N HIS A 211 15.14 -7.93 -9.51
CA HIS A 211 16.21 -7.27 -10.26
C HIS A 211 16.22 -5.75 -10.16
N LYS A 212 17.46 -5.29 -10.00
CA LYS A 212 18.01 -3.94 -10.18
C LYS A 212 17.00 -2.80 -9.99
N GLN A 213 17.04 -2.22 -8.81
CA GLN A 213 16.54 -0.86 -8.64
C GLN A 213 17.15 0.04 -9.72
N THR A 214 16.33 0.87 -10.34
CA THR A 214 16.85 1.89 -11.23
C THR A 214 17.87 2.74 -10.49
N LYS A 215 19.03 2.93 -11.10
CA LYS A 215 20.06 3.84 -10.59
C LYS A 215 19.70 5.31 -10.85
N ASN A 216 18.67 5.56 -11.67
CA ASN A 216 18.22 6.91 -11.98
C ASN A 216 17.52 7.54 -10.78
N LYS A 217 18.17 8.51 -10.15
CA LYS A 217 17.66 9.24 -9.00
C LYS A 217 16.38 10.02 -9.33
N ALA A 218 16.26 10.56 -10.54
CA ALA A 218 15.07 11.31 -10.97
C ALA A 218 13.82 10.41 -10.97
N VAL A 219 13.94 9.18 -11.51
CA VAL A 219 12.85 8.20 -11.49
C VAL A 219 12.48 7.80 -10.05
N GLN A 220 13.47 7.63 -9.17
CA GLN A 220 13.20 7.34 -7.76
C GLN A 220 12.42 8.47 -7.10
N TRP A 221 12.83 9.73 -7.29
CA TRP A 221 12.15 10.90 -6.75
C TRP A 221 10.75 11.07 -7.35
N ALA A 222 10.57 10.81 -8.64
CA ALA A 222 9.26 10.85 -9.28
C ALA A 222 8.23 9.94 -8.58
N PHE A 223 8.61 8.72 -8.19
CA PHE A 223 7.73 7.83 -7.44
C PHE A 223 7.43 8.31 -6.02
N TYR A 224 8.38 8.97 -5.33
CA TYR A 224 8.10 9.53 -3.99
C TYR A 224 7.19 10.76 -4.07
N LEU A 225 7.40 11.63 -5.07
CA LEU A 225 6.61 12.84 -5.25
C LEU A 225 5.23 12.56 -5.86
N PHE A 226 5.07 11.42 -6.53
CA PHE A 226 3.80 11.06 -7.16
C PHE A 226 2.66 11.05 -6.15
N TYR A 227 2.89 10.50 -4.95
CA TYR A 227 1.84 10.36 -3.94
C TYR A 227 1.28 11.72 -3.47
N PRO A 228 2.06 12.67 -2.95
CA PRO A 228 1.53 13.98 -2.59
C PRO A 228 1.05 14.78 -3.81
N ALA A 229 1.69 14.65 -4.96
CA ALA A 229 1.38 15.46 -6.13
C ALA A 229 0.00 15.11 -6.74
N HIS A 230 -0.32 13.81 -6.94
CA HIS A 230 -1.61 13.43 -7.50
C HIS A 230 -2.78 13.76 -6.55
N LEU A 231 -2.57 13.62 -5.22
CA LEU A 231 -3.57 14.02 -4.23
C LEU A 231 -3.81 15.54 -4.25
N LEU A 232 -2.74 16.32 -4.36
CA LEU A 232 -2.87 17.77 -4.49
C LEU A 232 -3.65 18.16 -5.75
N VAL A 233 -3.34 17.52 -6.89
CA VAL A 233 -4.09 17.77 -8.15
C VAL A 233 -5.56 17.41 -7.98
N LEU A 234 -5.88 16.26 -7.37
CA LEU A 234 -7.26 15.86 -7.12
C LEU A 234 -7.99 16.85 -6.19
N ALA A 235 -7.33 17.31 -5.11
CA ALA A 235 -7.88 18.30 -4.19
C ALA A 235 -8.14 19.66 -4.84
N LEU A 236 -7.48 20.00 -5.95
CA LEU A 236 -7.69 21.25 -6.68
C LEU A 236 -8.80 21.13 -7.74
N ILE A 237 -9.18 19.90 -8.13
CA ILE A 237 -10.20 19.65 -9.16
C ILE A 237 -11.60 19.47 -8.53
N VAL A 238 -11.67 18.93 -7.35
CA VAL A 238 -12.90 18.65 -6.59
C VAL A 238 -13.09 19.66 -5.49
#